data_041dcfadafe35181295ae80deaf5a1b1
#
_entry.id   041dcfadafe35181295ae80deaf5a1b1
#
_cell.length_a   1.000
_cell.length_b   1.000
_cell.length_c   1.000
_cell.angle_alpha   90.00
_cell.angle_beta   90.00
_cell.angle_gamma   90.00
#
_symmetry.space_group_name_H-M   'P 1'
#
loop_
_entity.id
_entity.type
_entity.pdbx_description
1 polymer ?
#
loop_
_entity_poly.entity_id
_entity_poly.type
_entity_poly.pdbx_seq_one_letter_code
_entity_poly.pdbx_strand_id
1 'polypeptide(L)'
;MSFTDGLPKGVQERFGKKVGGEMKIAIYPGSFDPVTFGHLDVISRSAKMVDKLIIGVLINNNKTPLFSTEDRVRMINELISEYPNVEVHSFSGLTVDYAKKVGATMIVRGLRAVTDFEYELQLAQTNKVIAGGIDTLFLATNLKYSYLSSSVVKEIASYNGDISAFVPKRVELAMKEKYGFQ
;
A
#
# COMPACT_ATOMS: atom_id res chain seq x y z
N MET A 1 3.10 -10.69 31.32
CA MET A 1 2.57 -12.02 30.94
C MET A 1 2.70 -12.14 29.43
N SER A 2 3.48 -13.11 28.95
CA SER A 2 3.65 -13.35 27.51
C SER A 2 2.40 -14.05 26.98
N PHE A 3 1.97 -13.72 25.74
CA PHE A 3 0.83 -14.37 25.04
C PHE A 3 0.99 -15.90 24.93
N THR A 4 2.19 -16.41 25.18
CA THR A 4 2.54 -17.84 25.09
C THR A 4 2.39 -18.62 26.39
N ASP A 5 2.18 -17.96 27.53
CA ASP A 5 2.27 -18.62 28.87
C ASP A 5 1.17 -19.67 29.17
N GLY A 6 0.16 -19.80 28.33
CA GLY A 6 -0.90 -20.80 28.48
C GLY A 6 -0.96 -21.88 27.40
N LEU A 7 -0.04 -21.88 26.45
CA LEU A 7 -0.08 -22.80 25.31
C LEU A 7 0.71 -24.09 25.58
N PRO A 8 0.32 -25.24 24.99
CA PRO A 8 1.10 -26.51 25.06
C PRO A 8 2.55 -26.31 24.60
N LYS A 9 3.51 -27.01 25.22
CA LYS A 9 4.96 -26.85 24.94
C LYS A 9 5.32 -26.87 23.44
N GLY A 10 4.74 -27.78 22.65
CA GLY A 10 4.99 -27.85 21.21
C GLY A 10 4.43 -26.66 20.41
N VAL A 11 3.45 -25.93 20.96
CA VAL A 11 2.92 -24.70 20.37
C VAL A 11 3.77 -23.51 20.81
N GLN A 12 4.22 -23.49 22.08
CA GLN A 12 5.16 -22.46 22.56
C GLN A 12 6.46 -22.44 21.76
N GLU A 13 6.99 -23.63 21.38
CA GLU A 13 8.18 -23.75 20.55
C GLU A 13 7.98 -23.22 19.12
N ARG A 14 6.79 -23.34 18.57
CA ARG A 14 6.44 -22.75 17.25
C ARG A 14 6.32 -21.23 17.28
N PHE A 15 5.84 -20.64 18.38
CA PHE A 15 5.63 -19.19 18.50
C PHE A 15 6.75 -18.49 19.29
N GLY A 16 7.55 -19.22 20.05
CA GLY A 16 8.61 -18.67 20.92
C GLY A 16 10.02 -18.66 20.32
N LYS A 17 10.26 -19.39 19.24
CA LYS A 17 11.51 -19.28 18.51
C LYS A 17 11.36 -18.22 17.41
N LYS A 18 12.08 -17.09 17.53
CA LYS A 18 12.74 -16.50 16.38
C LYS A 18 13.72 -17.56 15.85
N VAL A 19 13.20 -18.55 15.14
CA VAL A 19 14.01 -19.35 14.22
C VAL A 19 14.59 -18.34 13.26
N GLY A 20 15.86 -18.40 12.90
CA GLY A 20 16.53 -17.51 11.95
C GLY A 20 15.68 -17.34 10.71
N GLY A 21 14.70 -16.44 10.78
CA GLY A 21 13.60 -16.34 9.83
C GLY A 21 14.07 -15.50 8.67
N GLU A 22 13.83 -15.99 7.48
CA GLU A 22 13.91 -15.19 6.25
C GLU A 22 13.21 -13.84 6.47
N MET A 23 13.85 -12.78 6.01
CA MET A 23 13.34 -11.41 6.12
C MET A 23 11.96 -11.33 5.45
N LYS A 24 10.95 -10.91 6.20
CA LYS A 24 9.59 -10.73 5.68
C LYS A 24 9.54 -9.45 4.86
N ILE A 25 9.58 -9.58 3.54
CA ILE A 25 9.48 -8.46 2.61
C ILE A 25 8.09 -8.47 2.00
N ALA A 26 7.40 -7.34 2.06
CA ALA A 26 6.12 -7.13 1.39
C ALA A 26 6.19 -5.98 0.39
N ILE A 27 5.36 -6.06 -0.66
CA ILE A 27 5.12 -4.95 -1.58
C ILE A 27 3.68 -4.47 -1.41
N TYR A 28 3.49 -3.14 -1.34
CA TYR A 28 2.19 -2.49 -1.44
C TYR A 28 2.10 -1.76 -2.78
N PRO A 29 1.52 -2.39 -3.82
CA PRO A 29 1.43 -1.81 -5.15
C PRO A 29 0.21 -0.90 -5.28
N GLY A 30 0.37 0.19 -6.03
CA GLY A 30 -0.73 1.11 -6.32
C GLY A 30 -0.34 2.20 -7.31
N SER A 31 -1.34 2.94 -7.80
CA SER A 31 -1.10 4.12 -8.63
C SER A 31 -0.67 5.33 -7.79
N PHE A 32 -1.23 5.48 -6.58
CA PHE A 32 -0.98 6.61 -5.66
C PHE A 32 -1.09 7.98 -6.35
N ASP A 33 -2.16 8.18 -7.10
CA ASP A 33 -2.37 9.34 -7.96
C ASP A 33 -3.67 10.12 -7.58
N PRO A 34 -3.61 10.92 -6.50
CA PRO A 34 -2.52 11.05 -5.53
C PRO A 34 -2.56 10.01 -4.39
N VAL A 35 -1.53 10.02 -3.55
CA VAL A 35 -1.54 9.37 -2.24
C VAL A 35 -2.59 10.02 -1.34
N THR A 36 -3.33 9.21 -0.55
CA THR A 36 -4.41 9.66 0.35
C THR A 36 -4.18 9.18 1.77
N PHE A 37 -4.92 9.69 2.75
CA PHE A 37 -4.88 9.17 4.13
C PHE A 37 -5.23 7.67 4.21
N GLY A 38 -6.09 7.17 3.32
CA GLY A 38 -6.37 5.73 3.24
C GLY A 38 -5.14 4.91 2.86
N HIS A 39 -4.32 5.41 1.92
CA HIS A 39 -3.05 4.75 1.60
C HIS A 39 -2.07 4.80 2.78
N LEU A 40 -1.96 5.94 3.47
CA LEU A 40 -1.07 6.09 4.62
C LEU A 40 -1.48 5.19 5.80
N ASP A 41 -2.79 4.98 6.03
CA ASP A 41 -3.29 4.02 7.03
C ASP A 41 -2.77 2.60 6.74
N VAL A 42 -2.90 2.14 5.49
CA VAL A 42 -2.40 0.82 5.08
C VAL A 42 -0.88 0.75 5.21
N ILE A 43 -0.14 1.77 4.78
CA ILE A 43 1.33 1.84 4.88
C ILE A 43 1.77 1.72 6.34
N SER A 44 1.22 2.57 7.22
CA SER A 44 1.56 2.60 8.65
C SER A 44 1.34 1.25 9.34
N ARG A 45 0.26 0.56 9.00
CA ARG A 45 -0.08 -0.74 9.58
C ARG A 45 0.76 -1.85 9.00
N SER A 46 0.98 -1.86 7.69
CA SER A 46 1.81 -2.86 7.01
C SER A 46 3.28 -2.78 7.44
N ALA A 47 3.82 -1.58 7.60
CA ALA A 47 5.20 -1.37 8.04
C ALA A 47 5.50 -2.03 9.40
N LYS A 48 4.50 -2.16 10.28
CA LYS A 48 4.63 -2.83 11.59
C LYS A 48 4.56 -4.35 11.52
N MET A 49 4.14 -4.91 10.39
CA MET A 49 3.89 -6.35 10.23
C MET A 49 5.03 -7.08 9.53
N VAL A 50 5.94 -6.33 8.88
CA VAL A 50 7.02 -6.87 8.06
C VAL A 50 8.38 -6.24 8.39
N ASP A 51 9.45 -6.93 8.05
CA ASP A 51 10.80 -6.41 8.24
C ASP A 51 11.13 -5.32 7.21
N LYS A 52 10.54 -5.42 6.00
CA LYS A 52 10.67 -4.43 4.93
C LYS A 52 9.38 -4.31 4.14
N LEU A 53 8.89 -3.08 3.96
CA LEU A 53 7.77 -2.76 3.09
C LEU A 53 8.25 -1.96 1.88
N ILE A 54 7.91 -2.40 0.68
CA ILE A 54 8.18 -1.68 -0.56
C ILE A 54 6.86 -1.11 -1.09
N ILE A 55 6.74 0.20 -1.18
CA ILE A 55 5.63 0.85 -1.86
C ILE A 55 5.94 0.86 -3.34
N GLY A 56 5.18 0.10 -4.10
CA GLY A 56 5.36 -0.04 -5.54
C GLY A 56 4.46 0.91 -6.32
N VAL A 57 5.01 2.03 -6.80
CA VAL A 57 4.28 2.96 -7.68
C VAL A 57 4.21 2.38 -9.09
N LEU A 58 3.01 1.94 -9.49
CA LEU A 58 2.81 1.30 -10.79
C LEU A 58 2.83 2.34 -11.92
N ILE A 59 3.67 2.07 -12.92
CA ILE A 59 3.69 2.79 -14.19
C ILE A 59 2.71 2.07 -15.12
N ASN A 60 1.57 2.71 -15.40
CA ASN A 60 0.57 2.19 -16.32
C ASN A 60 0.48 3.07 -17.56
N ASN A 61 1.04 2.59 -18.66
CA ASN A 61 1.07 3.32 -19.93
C ASN A 61 -0.32 3.52 -20.58
N ASN A 62 -1.34 2.78 -20.13
CA ASN A 62 -2.71 2.88 -20.64
C ASN A 62 -3.56 3.91 -19.89
N LYS A 63 -3.01 4.57 -18.87
CA LYS A 63 -3.70 5.61 -18.09
C LYS A 63 -2.88 6.89 -18.11
N THR A 64 -3.59 8.03 -18.23
CA THR A 64 -2.97 9.35 -18.04
C THR A 64 -3.12 9.76 -16.57
N PRO A 65 -2.07 9.62 -15.75
CA PRO A 65 -2.11 10.04 -14.36
C PRO A 65 -2.10 11.57 -14.24
N LEU A 66 -2.60 12.09 -13.13
CA LEU A 66 -2.53 13.52 -12.80
C LEU A 66 -1.08 13.94 -12.50
N PHE A 67 -0.35 13.11 -11.76
CA PHE A 67 1.04 13.33 -11.38
C PHE A 67 1.97 12.38 -12.12
N SER A 68 3.14 12.87 -12.52
CA SER A 68 4.20 12.03 -13.07
C SER A 68 4.60 10.91 -12.08
N THR A 69 5.26 9.88 -12.56
CA THR A 69 5.74 8.80 -11.68
C THR A 69 6.71 9.34 -10.63
N GLU A 70 7.59 10.25 -11.05
CA GLU A 70 8.59 10.91 -10.21
C GLU A 70 7.92 11.74 -9.10
N ASP A 71 6.86 12.50 -9.42
CA ASP A 71 6.11 13.28 -8.45
C ASP A 71 5.43 12.39 -7.42
N ARG A 72 4.80 11.28 -7.86
CA ARG A 72 4.14 10.34 -6.96
C ARG A 72 5.13 9.67 -6.00
N VAL A 73 6.29 9.24 -6.51
CA VAL A 73 7.38 8.68 -5.69
C VAL A 73 7.89 9.72 -4.69
N ARG A 74 8.14 10.95 -5.14
CA ARG A 74 8.61 12.04 -4.27
C ARG A 74 7.61 12.33 -3.15
N MET A 75 6.32 12.51 -3.47
CA MET A 75 5.26 12.77 -2.48
C MET A 75 5.19 11.67 -1.42
N ILE A 76 5.27 10.41 -1.83
CA ILE A 76 5.21 9.30 -0.86
C ILE A 76 6.47 9.31 0.02
N ASN A 77 7.67 9.45 -0.55
CA ASN A 77 8.92 9.49 0.22
C ASN A 77 8.90 10.57 1.31
N GLU A 78 8.38 11.76 0.99
CA GLU A 78 8.27 12.85 1.96
C GLU A 78 7.32 12.51 3.13
N LEU A 79 6.27 11.70 2.87
CA LEU A 79 5.25 11.35 3.85
C LEU A 79 5.60 10.14 4.72
N ILE A 80 6.58 9.34 4.30
CA ILE A 80 6.95 8.10 5.00
C ILE A 80 8.31 8.16 5.71
N SER A 81 8.91 9.34 5.79
CA SER A 81 10.25 9.54 6.36
C SER A 81 10.43 9.02 7.79
N GLU A 82 9.33 8.84 8.53
CA GLU A 82 9.32 8.26 9.88
C GLU A 82 9.41 6.73 9.91
N TYR A 83 9.26 6.04 8.76
CA TYR A 83 9.28 4.58 8.69
C TYR A 83 10.62 4.08 8.11
N PRO A 84 11.59 3.67 8.95
CA PRO A 84 12.94 3.30 8.49
C PRO A 84 12.96 2.00 7.67
N ASN A 85 11.90 1.19 7.74
CA ASN A 85 11.76 -0.07 7.01
C ASN A 85 10.86 0.04 5.78
N VAL A 86 10.52 1.25 5.34
CA VAL A 86 9.67 1.49 4.16
C VAL A 86 10.47 2.15 3.05
N GLU A 87 10.41 1.58 1.85
CA GLU A 87 11.02 2.13 0.64
C GLU A 87 9.96 2.40 -0.42
N VAL A 88 10.21 3.36 -1.32
CA VAL A 88 9.33 3.66 -2.46
C VAL A 88 10.05 3.38 -3.76
N HIS A 89 9.48 2.51 -4.56
CA HIS A 89 10.00 2.15 -5.88
C HIS A 89 8.94 2.40 -6.95
N SER A 90 9.35 2.71 -8.16
CA SER A 90 8.47 2.65 -9.33
C SER A 90 8.75 1.38 -10.13
N PHE A 91 7.71 0.81 -10.72
CA PHE A 91 7.84 -0.37 -11.56
C PHE A 91 6.77 -0.41 -12.64
N SER A 92 7.04 -1.20 -13.70
CA SER A 92 6.11 -1.53 -14.77
C SER A 92 5.95 -3.05 -14.90
N GLY A 93 4.87 -3.49 -15.53
CA GLY A 93 4.59 -4.91 -15.73
C GLY A 93 3.80 -5.55 -14.57
N LEU A 94 3.90 -6.86 -14.44
CA LEU A 94 3.15 -7.61 -13.44
C LEU A 94 3.69 -7.39 -12.03
N THR A 95 2.80 -7.15 -11.09
CA THR A 95 3.16 -6.98 -9.67
C THR A 95 3.90 -8.17 -9.10
N VAL A 96 3.51 -9.40 -9.50
CA VAL A 96 4.17 -10.63 -9.01
C VAL A 96 5.58 -10.80 -9.53
N ASP A 97 5.88 -10.37 -10.75
CA ASP A 97 7.24 -10.43 -11.29
C ASP A 97 8.13 -9.42 -10.58
N TYR A 98 7.60 -8.23 -10.32
CA TYR A 98 8.32 -7.24 -9.54
C TYR A 98 8.53 -7.71 -8.08
N ALA A 99 7.51 -8.31 -7.45
CA ALA A 99 7.64 -8.89 -6.12
C ALA A 99 8.75 -9.95 -6.05
N LYS A 100 8.82 -10.87 -7.02
CA LYS A 100 9.92 -11.85 -7.13
C LYS A 100 11.28 -11.16 -7.26
N LYS A 101 11.37 -10.13 -8.11
CA LYS A 101 12.61 -9.38 -8.34
C LYS A 101 13.18 -8.74 -7.07
N VAL A 102 12.31 -8.26 -6.18
CA VAL A 102 12.71 -7.60 -4.92
C VAL A 102 12.72 -8.55 -3.72
N GLY A 103 12.47 -9.84 -3.93
CA GLY A 103 12.45 -10.87 -2.89
C GLY A 103 11.23 -10.78 -1.95
N ALA A 104 10.15 -10.11 -2.39
CA ALA A 104 8.93 -10.04 -1.61
C ALA A 104 8.13 -11.34 -1.71
N THR A 105 7.69 -11.84 -0.56
CA THR A 105 6.82 -13.03 -0.44
C THR A 105 5.36 -12.66 -0.19
N MET A 106 5.07 -11.37 -0.05
CA MET A 106 3.76 -10.85 0.31
C MET A 106 3.39 -9.64 -0.52
N ILE A 107 2.14 -9.58 -0.98
CA ILE A 107 1.52 -8.39 -1.57
C ILE A 107 0.49 -7.88 -0.59
N VAL A 108 0.58 -6.60 -0.19
CA VAL A 108 -0.41 -5.95 0.66
C VAL A 108 -1.45 -5.26 -0.23
N ARG A 109 -2.73 -5.41 0.13
CA ARG A 109 -3.85 -4.72 -0.51
C ARG A 109 -4.78 -4.12 0.54
N GLY A 110 -5.19 -2.87 0.35
CA GLY A 110 -6.21 -2.23 1.18
C GLY A 110 -7.61 -2.55 0.64
N LEU A 111 -8.52 -2.99 1.50
CA LEU A 111 -9.92 -3.22 1.16
C LEU A 111 -10.79 -2.12 1.78
N ARG A 112 -11.62 -1.45 0.99
CA ARG A 112 -12.50 -0.37 1.42
C ARG A 112 -13.95 -0.81 1.52
N ALA A 113 -14.44 -1.56 0.55
CA ALA A 113 -15.82 -1.99 0.44
C ALA A 113 -15.93 -3.42 -0.11
N VAL A 114 -17.11 -4.00 0.01
CA VAL A 114 -17.40 -5.37 -0.49
C VAL A 114 -17.16 -5.46 -2.01
N THR A 115 -17.49 -4.42 -2.75
CA THR A 115 -17.29 -4.36 -4.21
C THR A 115 -15.81 -4.37 -4.62
N ASP A 116 -14.91 -3.82 -3.79
CA ASP A 116 -13.47 -3.92 -4.03
C ASP A 116 -12.99 -5.36 -3.79
N PHE A 117 -13.60 -6.08 -2.85
CA PHE A 117 -13.13 -7.40 -2.41
C PHE A 117 -13.18 -8.44 -3.51
N GLU A 118 -14.26 -8.50 -4.30
CA GLU A 118 -14.39 -9.50 -5.36
C GLU A 118 -13.26 -9.35 -6.41
N TYR A 119 -13.00 -8.13 -6.85
CA TYR A 119 -11.93 -7.85 -7.80
C TYR A 119 -10.55 -8.16 -7.20
N GLU A 120 -10.30 -7.72 -5.98
CA GLU A 120 -9.02 -7.92 -5.29
C GLU A 120 -8.78 -9.41 -4.99
N LEU A 121 -9.83 -10.17 -4.64
CA LEU A 121 -9.75 -11.61 -4.45
C LEU A 121 -9.40 -12.34 -5.76
N GLN A 122 -10.09 -11.98 -6.85
CA GLN A 122 -9.78 -12.54 -8.18
C GLN A 122 -8.33 -12.27 -8.57
N LEU A 123 -7.85 -11.03 -8.34
CA LEU A 123 -6.47 -10.66 -8.63
C LEU A 123 -5.48 -11.44 -7.76
N ALA A 124 -5.76 -11.63 -6.47
CA ALA A 124 -4.93 -12.39 -5.55
C ALA A 124 -4.83 -13.87 -5.98
N GLN A 125 -5.96 -14.48 -6.35
CA GLN A 125 -5.99 -15.86 -6.85
C GLN A 125 -5.19 -16.00 -8.16
N THR A 126 -5.37 -15.06 -9.09
CA THR A 126 -4.61 -15.02 -10.33
C THR A 126 -3.10 -14.89 -10.06
N ASN A 127 -2.72 -13.97 -9.17
CA ASN A 127 -1.33 -13.80 -8.76
C ASN A 127 -0.75 -15.08 -8.13
N LYS A 128 -1.53 -15.80 -7.33
CA LYS A 128 -1.11 -17.07 -6.72
C LYS A 128 -0.87 -18.17 -7.76
N VAL A 129 -1.66 -18.20 -8.82
CA VAL A 129 -1.46 -19.15 -9.94
C VAL A 129 -0.18 -18.82 -10.70
N ILE A 130 0.10 -17.55 -10.97
CA ILE A 130 1.28 -17.08 -11.72
C ILE A 130 2.56 -17.21 -10.87
N ALA A 131 2.46 -17.00 -9.55
CA ALA A 131 3.59 -16.92 -8.64
C ALA A 131 3.27 -17.57 -7.29
N GLY A 132 3.26 -18.91 -7.26
CA GLY A 132 2.83 -19.73 -6.12
C GLY A 132 3.49 -19.43 -4.76
N GLY A 133 4.69 -18.81 -4.77
CA GLY A 133 5.41 -18.42 -3.55
C GLY A 133 5.02 -17.06 -2.96
N ILE A 134 4.09 -16.33 -3.59
CA ILE A 134 3.67 -14.99 -3.15
C ILE A 134 2.22 -15.04 -2.68
N ASP A 135 1.97 -14.59 -1.45
CA ASP A 135 0.63 -14.49 -0.88
C ASP A 135 0.13 -13.04 -0.84
N THR A 136 -1.19 -12.85 -0.85
CA THR A 136 -1.81 -11.52 -0.72
C THR A 136 -2.40 -11.35 0.67
N LEU A 137 -1.99 -10.28 1.35
CA LEU A 137 -2.52 -9.85 2.63
C LEU A 137 -3.51 -8.71 2.42
N PHE A 138 -4.75 -8.94 2.79
CA PHE A 138 -5.79 -7.92 2.75
C PHE A 138 -5.89 -7.20 4.09
N LEU A 139 -5.79 -5.88 4.05
CA LEU A 139 -6.03 -5.01 5.19
C LEU A 139 -7.33 -4.23 4.99
N ALA A 140 -8.33 -4.47 5.83
CA ALA A 140 -9.51 -3.61 5.87
C ALA A 140 -9.05 -2.19 6.25
N THR A 141 -9.38 -1.20 5.42
CA THR A 141 -9.06 0.20 5.69
C THR A 141 -9.85 0.70 6.91
N ASN A 142 -9.31 1.71 7.57
CA ASN A 142 -10.04 2.35 8.67
C ASN A 142 -11.38 2.90 8.14
N LEU A 143 -12.45 2.75 8.94
CA LEU A 143 -13.80 3.23 8.58
C LEU A 143 -13.80 4.71 8.17
N LYS A 144 -12.95 5.52 8.79
CA LYS A 144 -12.77 6.93 8.46
C LYS A 144 -12.36 7.16 7.00
N TYR A 145 -11.72 6.17 6.36
CA TYR A 145 -11.20 6.27 5.01
C TYR A 145 -11.84 5.28 4.02
N SER A 146 -12.87 4.55 4.45
CA SER A 146 -13.50 3.47 3.65
C SER A 146 -14.14 3.97 2.35
N TYR A 147 -14.61 5.22 2.34
CA TYR A 147 -15.21 5.88 1.17
C TYR A 147 -14.19 6.58 0.26
N LEU A 148 -12.91 6.63 0.68
CA LEU A 148 -11.90 7.46 0.06
C LEU A 148 -11.25 6.75 -1.15
N SER A 149 -11.22 7.41 -2.29
CA SER A 149 -10.45 6.99 -3.46
C SER A 149 -9.70 8.17 -4.10
N SER A 150 -8.57 7.89 -4.73
CA SER A 150 -7.83 8.92 -5.46
C SER A 150 -8.64 9.54 -6.60
N SER A 151 -9.55 8.77 -7.22
CA SER A 151 -10.42 9.26 -8.28
C SER A 151 -11.41 10.31 -7.76
N VAL A 152 -12.08 10.03 -6.64
CA VAL A 152 -13.00 10.97 -6.00
C VAL A 152 -12.25 12.21 -5.52
N VAL A 153 -11.06 12.07 -4.95
CA VAL A 153 -10.23 13.20 -4.55
C VAL A 153 -9.87 14.09 -5.74
N LYS A 154 -9.48 13.49 -6.87
CA LYS A 154 -9.20 14.24 -8.11
C LYS A 154 -10.42 14.98 -8.62
N GLU A 155 -11.57 14.34 -8.61
CA GLU A 155 -12.82 14.94 -9.05
C GLU A 155 -13.16 16.16 -8.20
N ILE A 156 -13.18 16.04 -6.86
CA ILE A 156 -13.44 17.16 -5.96
C ILE A 156 -12.43 18.30 -6.17
N ALA A 157 -11.14 17.97 -6.26
CA ALA A 157 -10.09 18.97 -6.44
C ALA A 157 -10.20 19.70 -7.80
N SER A 158 -10.66 19.03 -8.87
CA SER A 158 -10.84 19.64 -10.19
C SER A 158 -11.89 20.78 -10.20
N TYR A 159 -12.80 20.78 -9.22
CA TYR A 159 -13.79 21.83 -8.98
C TYR A 159 -13.39 22.78 -7.85
N ASN A 160 -12.12 22.80 -7.46
CA ASN A 160 -11.62 23.59 -6.32
C ASN A 160 -12.31 23.27 -4.98
N GLY A 161 -12.83 22.05 -4.84
CA GLY A 161 -13.44 21.59 -3.60
C GLY A 161 -12.40 21.30 -2.51
N ASP A 162 -12.80 21.39 -1.25
CA ASP A 162 -11.93 21.09 -0.11
C ASP A 162 -11.63 19.59 -0.03
N ILE A 163 -10.34 19.24 -0.11
CA ILE A 163 -9.82 17.88 0.00
C ILE A 163 -8.95 17.68 1.25
N SER A 164 -8.92 18.63 2.17
CA SER A 164 -8.07 18.60 3.37
C SER A 164 -8.33 17.39 4.28
N ALA A 165 -9.57 16.88 4.29
CA ALA A 165 -9.94 15.67 5.04
C ALA A 165 -9.46 14.35 4.39
N PHE A 166 -8.98 14.37 3.14
CA PHE A 166 -8.72 13.19 2.33
C PHE A 166 -7.23 12.95 2.08
N VAL A 167 -6.45 14.04 2.04
CA VAL A 167 -5.03 14.00 1.69
C VAL A 167 -4.20 14.86 2.63
N PRO A 168 -2.91 14.54 2.82
CA PRO A 168 -1.99 15.41 3.54
C PRO A 168 -1.87 16.80 2.90
N LYS A 169 -1.59 17.81 3.70
CA LYS A 169 -1.49 19.22 3.26
C LYS A 169 -0.57 19.43 2.06
N ARG A 170 0.54 18.69 2.00
CA ARG A 170 1.47 18.75 0.88
C ARG A 170 0.83 18.27 -0.43
N VAL A 171 0.04 17.21 -0.36
CA VAL A 171 -0.67 16.68 -1.54
C VAL A 171 -1.79 17.63 -1.96
N GLU A 172 -2.52 18.21 -1.01
CA GLU A 172 -3.54 19.24 -1.28
C GLU A 172 -2.95 20.40 -2.07
N LEU A 173 -1.81 20.94 -1.61
CA LEU A 173 -1.13 22.05 -2.29
C LEU A 173 -0.68 21.67 -3.70
N ALA A 174 -0.09 20.50 -3.88
CA ALA A 174 0.32 20.01 -5.18
C ALA A 174 -0.87 19.82 -6.14
N MET A 175 -2.03 19.41 -5.63
CA MET A 175 -3.25 19.28 -6.43
C MET A 175 -3.81 20.63 -6.84
N LYS A 176 -3.83 21.61 -5.93
CA LYS A 176 -4.25 22.99 -6.24
C LYS A 176 -3.37 23.58 -7.35
N GLU A 177 -2.05 23.47 -7.22
CA GLU A 177 -1.11 23.91 -8.24
C GLU A 177 -1.37 23.21 -9.59
N LYS A 178 -1.60 21.88 -9.58
CA LYS A 178 -1.83 21.10 -10.78
C LYS A 178 -3.11 21.48 -11.54
N TYR A 179 -4.15 21.91 -10.80
CA TYR A 179 -5.42 22.40 -11.37
C TYR A 179 -5.46 23.92 -11.57
N GLY A 180 -4.39 24.65 -11.24
CA GLY A 180 -4.28 26.10 -11.41
C GLY A 180 -5.05 26.93 -10.36
N PHE A 181 -5.31 26.35 -9.20
CA PHE A 181 -5.93 27.05 -8.06
C PHE A 181 -4.85 27.57 -7.09
N GLN A 182 -5.14 28.73 -6.47
CA GLN A 182 -4.28 29.35 -5.44
C GLN A 182 -4.69 28.94 -4.01
#